data_48229d6a0801b641e840ec734095871c
#
_entry.id   48229d6a0801b641e840ec734095871c
#
_cell.length_a   1.000
_cell.length_b   1.000
_cell.length_c   1.000
_cell.angle_alpha   90.00
_cell.angle_beta   90.00
_cell.angle_gamma   90.00
#
_symmetry.space_group_name_H-M   'P 1'
#
loop_
_entity.id
_entity.type
_entity.pdbx_description
1 polymer ?
#
loop_
_entity_poly.entity_id
_entity_poly.type
_entity_poly.pdbx_seq_one_letter_code
_entity_poly.pdbx_strand_id
1 'polypeptide(L)'
;MRVVLFGRGGKVGQVLAPALEAAGHHLVVELGEAEAMVDFTAPDAVEANVRAALEAGVPCVVGTSGWDPAALGGQAASRGLPLFVAPNFALGAVVMMRLAAEAARFLPRAEIVELHNEAKKDAPSGTARATAELLGGEVPVHSVRLPGLVAHQEVLFGGDGQLLTIRHDAFSREAYVPGVLLALERLLSLPPGLTVGLDALLD
;
A
#
# COMPACT_ATOMS: atom_id res chain seq x y z
N MET A 1 15.92 -13.01 3.65
CA MET A 1 14.97 -13.51 4.68
C MET A 1 14.19 -14.68 4.11
N ARG A 2 13.75 -15.60 4.96
CA ARG A 2 12.73 -16.60 4.60
C ARG A 2 11.36 -15.95 4.77
N VAL A 3 10.59 -15.92 3.68
CA VAL A 3 9.31 -15.20 3.62
C VAL A 3 8.19 -16.17 3.25
N VAL A 4 7.11 -16.22 4.04
CA VAL A 4 5.88 -16.85 3.60
C VAL A 4 5.01 -15.82 2.88
N LEU A 5 4.58 -16.15 1.66
CA LEU A 5 3.73 -15.28 0.83
C LEU A 5 2.33 -15.88 0.72
N PHE A 6 1.41 -15.36 1.51
CA PHE A 6 -0.01 -15.68 1.38
C PHE A 6 -0.62 -14.89 0.22
N GLY A 7 -1.45 -15.57 -0.57
CA GLY A 7 -1.96 -15.03 -1.82
C GLY A 7 -1.02 -15.19 -3.02
N ARG A 8 0.01 -16.08 -2.95
CA ARG A 8 1.00 -16.34 -4.03
C ARG A 8 0.35 -16.60 -5.39
N GLY A 9 -0.79 -17.33 -5.43
CA GLY A 9 -1.53 -17.61 -6.67
C GLY A 9 -2.40 -16.47 -7.18
N GLY A 10 -2.57 -15.40 -6.42
CA GLY A 10 -3.35 -14.22 -6.79
C GLY A 10 -2.60 -13.30 -7.76
N LYS A 11 -3.33 -12.30 -8.28
CA LYS A 11 -2.80 -11.36 -9.30
C LYS A 11 -1.58 -10.56 -8.83
N VAL A 12 -1.49 -10.22 -7.53
CA VAL A 12 -0.35 -9.53 -6.93
C VAL A 12 0.73 -10.54 -6.55
N GLY A 13 0.35 -11.66 -5.93
CA GLY A 13 1.28 -12.68 -5.50
C GLY A 13 2.12 -13.29 -6.62
N GLN A 14 1.55 -13.46 -7.82
CA GLN A 14 2.26 -13.93 -9.01
C GLN A 14 3.39 -12.98 -9.48
N VAL A 15 3.25 -11.69 -9.20
CA VAL A 15 4.27 -10.68 -9.49
C VAL A 15 5.28 -10.59 -8.34
N LEU A 16 4.81 -10.67 -7.10
CA LEU A 16 5.68 -10.58 -5.93
C LEU A 16 6.60 -11.78 -5.76
N ALA A 17 6.12 -13.01 -6.02
CA ALA A 17 6.91 -14.20 -5.78
C ALA A 17 8.28 -14.16 -6.50
N PRO A 18 8.36 -14.00 -7.84
CA PRO A 18 9.64 -13.93 -8.52
C PRO A 18 10.46 -12.70 -8.14
N ALA A 19 9.81 -11.58 -7.80
CA ALA A 19 10.51 -10.36 -7.40
C ALA A 19 11.17 -10.51 -6.02
N LEU A 20 10.53 -11.17 -5.06
CA LEU A 20 11.10 -11.48 -3.76
C LEU A 20 12.31 -12.42 -3.89
N GLU A 21 12.19 -13.47 -4.71
CA GLU A 21 13.30 -14.40 -4.99
C GLU A 21 14.48 -13.66 -5.66
N ALA A 22 14.22 -12.79 -6.63
CA ALA A 22 15.25 -11.98 -7.31
C ALA A 22 15.94 -10.99 -6.35
N ALA A 23 15.24 -10.52 -5.32
CA ALA A 23 15.78 -9.66 -4.26
C ALA A 23 16.55 -10.46 -3.17
N GLY A 24 16.71 -11.78 -3.34
CA GLY A 24 17.46 -12.64 -2.43
C GLY A 24 16.67 -13.13 -1.21
N HIS A 25 15.34 -13.05 -1.24
CA HIS A 25 14.50 -13.70 -0.25
C HIS A 25 14.23 -15.17 -0.65
N HIS A 26 14.00 -16.03 0.34
CA HIS A 26 13.64 -17.44 0.12
C HIS A 26 12.17 -17.62 0.48
N LEU A 27 11.35 -18.02 -0.50
CA LEU A 27 9.94 -18.31 -0.24
C LEU A 27 9.78 -19.67 0.43
N VAL A 28 9.15 -19.67 1.60
CA VAL A 28 8.79 -20.85 2.37
C VAL A 28 7.28 -21.04 2.41
N VAL A 29 6.81 -22.23 2.76
CA VAL A 29 5.38 -22.55 2.82
C VAL A 29 4.86 -22.49 4.25
N GLU A 30 5.66 -22.97 5.20
CA GLU A 30 5.26 -23.08 6.60
C GLU A 30 5.64 -21.84 7.40
N LEU A 31 4.71 -21.33 8.20
CA LEU A 31 4.96 -20.18 9.10
C LEU A 31 6.10 -20.43 10.06
N GLY A 32 6.26 -21.67 10.56
CA GLY A 32 7.33 -22.01 11.49
C GLY A 32 8.75 -21.91 10.90
N GLU A 33 8.88 -21.81 9.58
CA GLU A 33 10.15 -21.59 8.88
C GLU A 33 10.39 -20.13 8.49
N ALA A 34 9.34 -19.28 8.59
CA ALA A 34 9.38 -17.93 8.08
C ALA A 34 10.01 -16.94 9.07
N GLU A 35 10.71 -15.96 8.54
CA GLU A 35 11.22 -14.79 9.28
C GLU A 35 10.32 -13.56 9.08
N ALA A 36 9.47 -13.59 8.03
CA ALA A 36 8.43 -12.59 7.80
C ALA A 36 7.26 -13.22 7.02
N MET A 37 6.06 -12.68 7.21
CA MET A 37 4.87 -13.00 6.43
C MET A 37 4.50 -11.81 5.56
N VAL A 38 4.18 -12.07 4.28
CA VAL A 38 3.59 -11.10 3.35
C VAL A 38 2.21 -11.60 2.96
N ASP A 39 1.18 -10.75 3.12
CA ASP A 39 -0.21 -11.10 2.78
C ASP A 39 -0.80 -10.20 1.69
N PHE A 40 -1.22 -10.80 0.58
CA PHE A 40 -2.03 -10.20 -0.48
C PHE A 40 -3.17 -11.16 -0.86
N THR A 41 -4.00 -11.51 0.13
CA THR A 41 -5.12 -12.45 -0.03
C THR A 41 -6.46 -11.73 -0.26
N ALA A 42 -7.43 -11.94 0.62
CA ALA A 42 -8.76 -11.37 0.57
C ALA A 42 -9.21 -10.92 1.98
N PRO A 43 -10.18 -9.99 2.07
CA PRO A 43 -10.62 -9.43 3.34
C PRO A 43 -11.11 -10.46 4.37
N ASP A 44 -11.69 -11.55 3.89
CA ASP A 44 -12.21 -12.64 4.71
C ASP A 44 -11.15 -13.64 5.21
N ALA A 45 -9.96 -13.60 4.63
CA ALA A 45 -8.84 -14.49 4.98
C ALA A 45 -7.73 -13.82 5.79
N VAL A 46 -7.47 -12.53 5.56
CA VAL A 46 -6.29 -11.81 6.06
C VAL A 46 -6.20 -11.80 7.59
N GLU A 47 -7.30 -11.63 8.29
CA GLU A 47 -7.28 -11.60 9.77
C GLU A 47 -6.79 -12.92 10.35
N ALA A 48 -7.29 -14.04 9.83
CA ALA A 48 -6.87 -15.37 10.26
C ALA A 48 -5.38 -15.62 9.95
N ASN A 49 -4.92 -15.19 8.77
CA ASN A 49 -3.52 -15.31 8.35
C ASN A 49 -2.58 -14.52 9.27
N VAL A 50 -2.91 -13.25 9.55
CA VAL A 50 -2.12 -12.38 10.44
C VAL A 50 -2.10 -12.95 11.86
N ARG A 51 -3.23 -13.41 12.37
CA ARG A 51 -3.32 -14.03 13.70
C ARG A 51 -2.41 -15.25 13.80
N ALA A 52 -2.46 -16.14 12.82
CA ALA A 52 -1.62 -17.33 12.79
C ALA A 52 -0.12 -16.98 12.71
N ALA A 53 0.25 -15.97 11.92
CA ALA A 53 1.63 -15.50 11.83
C ALA A 53 2.13 -14.92 13.17
N LEU A 54 1.33 -14.06 13.81
CA LEU A 54 1.67 -13.50 15.12
C LEU A 54 1.78 -14.60 16.19
N GLU A 55 0.93 -15.62 16.16
CA GLU A 55 0.99 -16.80 17.06
C GLU A 55 2.25 -17.61 16.85
N ALA A 56 2.72 -17.72 15.62
CA ALA A 56 3.99 -18.38 15.26
C ALA A 56 5.25 -17.51 15.54
N GLY A 57 5.08 -16.27 16.02
CA GLY A 57 6.19 -15.36 16.26
C GLY A 57 6.72 -14.68 15.00
N VAL A 58 5.92 -14.58 13.95
CA VAL A 58 6.33 -14.08 12.63
C VAL A 58 5.78 -12.67 12.40
N PRO A 59 6.63 -11.66 12.17
CA PRO A 59 6.21 -10.29 11.83
C PRO A 59 5.55 -10.22 10.46
N CYS A 60 4.65 -9.24 10.25
CA CYS A 60 3.73 -9.22 9.12
C CYS A 60 3.84 -7.94 8.27
N VAL A 61 3.82 -8.11 6.95
CA VAL A 61 3.59 -7.07 5.93
C VAL A 61 2.28 -7.40 5.21
N VAL A 62 1.29 -6.52 5.31
CA VAL A 62 -0.06 -6.79 4.81
C VAL A 62 -0.49 -5.74 3.79
N GLY A 63 -0.81 -6.19 2.58
CA GLY A 63 -1.37 -5.38 1.50
C GLY A 63 -2.85 -5.65 1.22
N THR A 64 -3.43 -6.65 1.85
CA THR A 64 -4.86 -6.92 1.77
C THR A 64 -5.64 -5.80 2.47
N SER A 65 -6.60 -5.21 1.76
CA SER A 65 -7.48 -4.14 2.26
C SER A 65 -8.88 -4.65 2.58
N GLY A 66 -9.71 -3.83 3.23
CA GLY A 66 -11.12 -4.17 3.53
C GLY A 66 -11.30 -4.98 4.82
N TRP A 67 -10.36 -4.90 5.75
CA TRP A 67 -10.41 -5.45 7.10
C TRP A 67 -9.95 -4.42 8.13
N ASP A 68 -10.14 -4.68 9.42
CA ASP A 68 -9.69 -3.80 10.50
C ASP A 68 -8.39 -4.32 11.15
N PRO A 69 -7.23 -3.73 10.83
CA PRO A 69 -5.95 -4.14 11.42
C PRO A 69 -5.80 -3.77 12.89
N ALA A 70 -6.58 -2.81 13.41
CA ALA A 70 -6.48 -2.36 14.79
C ALA A 70 -6.79 -3.49 15.80
N ALA A 71 -7.67 -4.42 15.40
CA ALA A 71 -8.01 -5.59 16.22
C ALA A 71 -6.80 -6.47 16.57
N LEU A 72 -5.77 -6.51 15.72
CA LEU A 72 -4.55 -7.31 15.93
C LEU A 72 -3.34 -6.50 16.37
N GLY A 73 -3.42 -5.16 16.36
CA GLY A 73 -2.33 -4.28 16.78
C GLY A 73 -1.88 -4.53 18.23
N GLY A 74 -2.82 -4.71 19.15
CA GLY A 74 -2.53 -5.05 20.54
C GLY A 74 -1.90 -6.43 20.71
N GLN A 75 -2.33 -7.43 19.93
CA GLN A 75 -1.73 -8.76 19.92
C GLN A 75 -0.28 -8.72 19.41
N ALA A 76 -0.03 -7.98 18.32
CA ALA A 76 1.31 -7.79 17.77
C ALA A 76 2.23 -7.13 18.82
N ALA A 77 1.77 -6.03 19.45
CA ALA A 77 2.52 -5.32 20.48
C ALA A 77 2.87 -6.22 21.69
N SER A 78 1.89 -6.98 22.20
CA SER A 78 2.10 -7.88 23.35
C SER A 78 3.09 -9.00 23.06
N ARG A 79 3.29 -9.35 21.79
CA ARG A 79 4.26 -10.37 21.34
C ARG A 79 5.61 -9.77 20.92
N GLY A 80 5.78 -8.47 21.00
CA GLY A 80 7.00 -7.79 20.56
C GLY A 80 7.21 -7.82 19.04
N LEU A 81 6.15 -8.00 18.25
CA LEU A 81 6.21 -8.16 16.81
C LEU A 81 5.65 -6.94 16.07
N PRO A 82 6.29 -6.48 14.98
CA PRO A 82 5.70 -5.49 14.09
C PRO A 82 4.60 -6.10 13.19
N LEU A 83 3.51 -5.38 13.06
CA LEU A 83 2.43 -5.59 12.10
C LEU A 83 2.36 -4.36 11.20
N PHE A 84 2.92 -4.45 10.00
CA PHE A 84 2.88 -3.39 9.01
C PHE A 84 1.73 -3.60 8.03
N VAL A 85 0.87 -2.61 7.88
CA VAL A 85 -0.28 -2.65 6.97
C VAL A 85 -0.28 -1.43 6.08
N ALA A 86 -0.37 -1.60 4.77
CA ALA A 86 -0.53 -0.48 3.86
C ALA A 86 -1.63 -0.73 2.84
N PRO A 87 -2.56 0.22 2.65
CA PRO A 87 -3.61 0.10 1.64
C PRO A 87 -3.08 0.27 0.22
N ASN A 88 -1.86 0.79 0.07
CA ASN A 88 -1.19 0.97 -1.21
C ASN A 88 0.32 0.77 -1.08
N PHE A 89 0.88 -0.13 -1.86
CA PHE A 89 2.32 -0.41 -1.94
C PHE A 89 2.98 0.22 -3.18
N ALA A 90 2.24 0.97 -4.01
CA ALA A 90 2.84 1.72 -5.11
C ALA A 90 3.61 2.93 -4.56
N LEU A 91 4.93 2.77 -4.41
CA LEU A 91 5.82 3.77 -3.82
C LEU A 91 5.65 5.15 -4.50
N GLY A 92 5.57 5.17 -5.83
CA GLY A 92 5.37 6.42 -6.58
C GLY A 92 4.04 7.11 -6.25
N ALA A 93 2.96 6.36 -5.95
CA ALA A 93 1.69 6.95 -5.53
C ALA A 93 1.82 7.62 -4.15
N VAL A 94 2.52 6.99 -3.21
CA VAL A 94 2.75 7.56 -1.87
C VAL A 94 3.62 8.81 -1.94
N VAL A 95 4.69 8.77 -2.75
CA VAL A 95 5.54 9.96 -2.99
C VAL A 95 4.74 11.08 -3.65
N MET A 96 3.89 10.77 -4.65
CA MET A 96 2.98 11.75 -5.25
C MET A 96 2.09 12.42 -4.20
N MET A 97 1.51 11.63 -3.29
CA MET A 97 0.64 12.14 -2.21
C MET A 97 1.41 13.08 -1.26
N ARG A 98 2.64 12.72 -0.86
CA ARG A 98 3.50 13.59 -0.01
C ARG A 98 3.84 14.91 -0.72
N LEU A 99 4.23 14.84 -2.00
CA LEU A 99 4.53 16.03 -2.80
C LEU A 99 3.27 16.91 -2.99
N ALA A 100 2.11 16.30 -3.18
CA ALA A 100 0.84 17.02 -3.26
C ALA A 100 0.51 17.75 -1.94
N ALA A 101 0.71 17.12 -0.80
CA ALA A 101 0.52 17.75 0.50
C ALA A 101 1.46 18.95 0.71
N GLU A 102 2.72 18.83 0.29
CA GLU A 102 3.67 19.95 0.35
C GLU A 102 3.26 21.08 -0.61
N ALA A 103 2.85 20.76 -1.85
CA ALA A 103 2.40 21.74 -2.82
C ALA A 103 1.16 22.52 -2.36
N ALA A 104 0.23 21.86 -1.67
CA ALA A 104 -1.00 22.48 -1.16
C ALA A 104 -0.75 23.62 -0.15
N ARG A 105 0.40 23.65 0.51
CA ARG A 105 0.81 24.74 1.41
C ARG A 105 1.02 26.07 0.69
N PHE A 106 1.32 26.02 -0.60
CA PHE A 106 1.63 27.18 -1.43
C PHE A 106 0.57 27.45 -2.50
N LEU A 107 -0.11 26.40 -2.95
CA LEU A 107 -1.16 26.44 -3.98
C LEU A 107 -2.42 25.74 -3.44
N PRO A 108 -3.27 26.46 -2.68
CA PRO A 108 -4.36 25.82 -1.92
C PRO A 108 -5.56 25.38 -2.79
N ARG A 109 -5.63 25.78 -4.05
CA ARG A 109 -6.69 25.34 -4.98
C ARG A 109 -6.23 24.14 -5.79
N ALA A 110 -6.82 22.98 -5.50
CA ALA A 110 -6.47 21.74 -6.17
C ALA A 110 -7.69 20.98 -6.67
N GLU A 111 -7.49 20.18 -7.71
CA GLU A 111 -8.41 19.14 -8.18
C GLU A 111 -7.64 17.84 -8.43
N ILE A 112 -8.32 16.71 -8.31
CA ILE A 112 -7.74 15.38 -8.53
C ILE A 112 -8.42 14.72 -9.71
N VAL A 113 -7.64 14.15 -10.64
CA VAL A 113 -8.14 13.26 -11.70
C VAL A 113 -7.56 11.87 -11.48
N GLU A 114 -8.43 10.87 -11.30
CA GLU A 114 -8.01 9.48 -11.17
C GLU A 114 -8.58 8.63 -12.30
N LEU A 115 -7.73 7.77 -12.88
CA LEU A 115 -8.08 7.02 -14.06
C LEU A 115 -7.80 5.53 -13.79
N HIS A 116 -8.82 4.69 -13.97
CA HIS A 116 -8.71 3.25 -13.75
C HIS A 116 -9.43 2.46 -14.84
N ASN A 117 -9.17 1.16 -14.86
CA ASN A 117 -9.89 0.24 -15.71
C ASN A 117 -11.40 0.30 -15.43
N GLU A 118 -12.19 0.13 -16.50
CA GLU A 118 -13.67 0.18 -16.44
C GLU A 118 -14.29 -0.84 -15.45
N ALA A 119 -13.60 -1.97 -15.18
CA ALA A 119 -14.04 -2.97 -14.23
C ALA A 119 -13.94 -2.53 -12.74
N LYS A 120 -13.28 -1.40 -12.45
CA LYS A 120 -13.17 -0.85 -11.09
C LYS A 120 -14.50 -0.23 -10.67
N LYS A 121 -15.13 -0.82 -9.63
CA LYS A 121 -16.48 -0.45 -9.19
C LYS A 121 -16.53 0.81 -8.33
N ASP A 122 -15.53 1.00 -7.46
CA ASP A 122 -15.47 2.17 -6.58
C ASP A 122 -15.00 3.42 -7.35
N ALA A 123 -15.67 4.52 -7.11
CA ALA A 123 -15.33 5.86 -7.58
C ALA A 123 -15.74 6.88 -6.49
N PRO A 124 -14.82 7.77 -6.06
CA PRO A 124 -13.39 7.78 -6.36
C PRO A 124 -12.64 6.57 -5.83
N SER A 125 -11.41 6.34 -6.34
CA SER A 125 -10.51 5.30 -5.84
C SER A 125 -10.09 5.55 -4.40
N GLY A 126 -9.66 4.50 -3.67
CA GLY A 126 -9.16 4.66 -2.30
C GLY A 126 -7.99 5.63 -2.19
N THR A 127 -7.04 5.59 -3.15
CA THR A 127 -5.91 6.51 -3.21
C THR A 127 -6.36 7.95 -3.43
N ALA A 128 -7.33 8.18 -4.32
CA ALA A 128 -7.83 9.53 -4.58
C ALA A 128 -8.58 10.11 -3.37
N ARG A 129 -9.39 9.30 -2.67
CA ARG A 129 -10.01 9.71 -1.41
C ARG A 129 -8.98 10.09 -0.34
N ALA A 130 -7.98 9.22 -0.14
CA ALA A 130 -6.91 9.49 0.83
C ALA A 130 -6.10 10.75 0.46
N THR A 131 -5.86 10.99 -0.85
CA THR A 131 -5.23 12.21 -1.31
C THR A 131 -6.10 13.45 -1.02
N ALA A 132 -7.40 13.39 -1.30
CA ALA A 132 -8.31 14.50 -1.02
C ALA A 132 -8.38 14.81 0.49
N GLU A 133 -8.46 13.79 1.35
CA GLU A 133 -8.41 13.94 2.80
C GLU A 133 -7.11 14.62 3.26
N LEU A 134 -5.97 14.19 2.72
CA LEU A 134 -4.66 14.77 3.01
C LEU A 134 -4.56 16.25 2.60
N LEU A 135 -5.29 16.64 1.56
CA LEU A 135 -5.38 18.04 1.07
C LEU A 135 -6.47 18.88 1.74
N GLY A 136 -7.14 18.38 2.79
CA GLY A 136 -8.17 19.09 3.55
C GLY A 136 -9.61 18.65 3.32
N GLY A 137 -9.84 17.62 2.51
CA GLY A 137 -11.14 16.91 2.37
C GLY A 137 -12.11 17.48 1.33
N GLU A 138 -12.06 18.76 1.02
CA GLU A 138 -12.99 19.44 0.09
C GLU A 138 -12.45 19.57 -1.35
N VAL A 139 -11.52 18.71 -1.75
CA VAL A 139 -10.90 18.74 -3.08
C VAL A 139 -11.77 17.96 -4.08
N PRO A 140 -12.20 18.58 -5.21
CA PRO A 140 -12.94 17.88 -6.26
C PRO A 140 -12.15 16.70 -6.83
N VAL A 141 -12.82 15.54 -7.00
CA VAL A 141 -12.22 14.34 -7.58
C VAL A 141 -12.99 13.91 -8.82
N HIS A 142 -12.27 13.81 -9.93
CA HIS A 142 -12.80 13.36 -11.22
C HIS A 142 -12.36 11.92 -11.49
N SER A 143 -13.32 11.02 -11.66
CA SER A 143 -13.03 9.60 -11.88
C SER A 143 -13.25 9.22 -13.34
N VAL A 144 -12.20 8.71 -13.99
CA VAL A 144 -12.24 8.19 -15.35
C VAL A 144 -12.18 6.67 -15.35
N ARG A 145 -13.05 6.00 -16.10
CA ARG A 145 -13.12 4.53 -16.24
C ARG A 145 -13.09 4.17 -17.71
N LEU A 146 -11.96 3.60 -18.18
CA LEU A 146 -11.76 3.23 -19.58
C LEU A 146 -11.02 1.89 -19.70
N PRO A 147 -11.24 1.13 -20.78
CA PRO A 147 -10.44 -0.04 -21.11
C PRO A 147 -8.96 0.32 -21.24
N GLY A 148 -8.07 -0.59 -20.90
CA GLY A 148 -6.62 -0.43 -21.04
C GLY A 148 -5.93 0.36 -19.92
N LEU A 149 -6.68 1.10 -19.09
CA LEU A 149 -6.13 1.76 -17.92
C LEU A 149 -5.84 0.76 -16.78
N VAL A 150 -4.86 1.07 -15.95
CA VAL A 150 -4.55 0.29 -14.74
C VAL A 150 -4.88 1.12 -13.49
N ALA A 151 -3.99 2.02 -13.09
CA ALA A 151 -4.19 2.93 -11.97
C ALA A 151 -3.34 4.18 -12.17
N HIS A 152 -3.97 5.31 -12.37
CA HIS A 152 -3.32 6.58 -12.62
C HIS A 152 -3.98 7.65 -11.76
N GLN A 153 -3.20 8.61 -11.30
CA GLN A 153 -3.72 9.77 -10.59
C GLN A 153 -2.85 10.98 -10.86
N GLU A 154 -3.51 12.12 -11.09
CA GLU A 154 -2.86 13.42 -11.11
C GLU A 154 -3.57 14.38 -10.15
N VAL A 155 -2.77 15.23 -9.52
CA VAL A 155 -3.22 16.32 -8.68
C VAL A 155 -2.83 17.61 -9.37
N LEU A 156 -3.83 18.43 -9.67
CA LEU A 156 -3.72 19.70 -10.35
C LEU A 156 -3.82 20.83 -9.34
N PHE A 157 -2.84 21.71 -9.31
CA PHE A 157 -2.83 22.89 -8.44
C PHE A 157 -2.86 24.15 -9.28
N GLY A 158 -3.95 24.93 -9.14
CA GLY A 158 -4.14 26.19 -9.86
C GLY A 158 -3.66 27.41 -9.08
N GLY A 159 -2.98 28.33 -9.75
CA GLY A 159 -2.59 29.64 -9.23
C GLY A 159 -2.61 30.67 -10.34
N ASP A 160 -2.55 31.96 -10.01
CA ASP A 160 -2.59 33.03 -11.00
C ASP A 160 -1.44 32.91 -11.99
N GLY A 161 -1.78 32.69 -13.26
CA GLY A 161 -0.81 32.52 -14.34
C GLY A 161 -0.03 31.20 -14.35
N GLN A 162 -0.39 30.21 -13.52
CA GLN A 162 0.34 28.94 -13.40
C GLN A 162 -0.55 27.75 -13.09
N LEU A 163 -0.09 26.58 -13.51
CA LEU A 163 -0.62 25.28 -13.15
C LEU A 163 0.53 24.35 -12.76
N LEU A 164 0.45 23.74 -11.58
CA LEU A 164 1.34 22.63 -11.20
C LEU A 164 0.56 21.32 -11.32
N THR A 165 1.14 20.32 -11.96
CA THR A 165 0.59 18.96 -12.03
C THR A 165 1.58 17.98 -11.43
N ILE A 166 1.11 17.17 -10.47
CA ILE A 166 1.88 16.05 -9.90
C ILE A 166 1.14 14.77 -10.29
N ARG A 167 1.82 13.87 -11.01
CA ARG A 167 1.19 12.67 -11.58
C ARG A 167 1.96 11.40 -11.26
N HIS A 168 1.23 10.33 -10.99
CA HIS A 168 1.72 8.97 -10.90
C HIS A 168 0.91 8.04 -11.80
N ASP A 169 1.61 7.20 -12.56
CA ASP A 169 1.03 6.19 -13.44
C ASP A 169 1.56 4.81 -13.03
N ALA A 170 0.67 3.90 -12.64
CA ALA A 170 0.98 2.49 -12.51
C ALA A 170 0.48 1.74 -13.75
N PHE A 171 1.40 1.16 -14.50
CA PHE A 171 1.11 0.42 -15.74
C PHE A 171 0.89 -1.07 -15.51
N SER A 172 1.35 -1.59 -14.37
CA SER A 172 1.19 -2.99 -13.96
C SER A 172 1.22 -3.12 -12.44
N ARG A 173 0.99 -4.35 -11.94
CA ARG A 173 1.14 -4.67 -10.51
C ARG A 173 2.59 -4.70 -10.03
N GLU A 174 3.56 -4.67 -10.92
CA GLU A 174 4.97 -4.51 -10.59
C GLU A 174 5.25 -3.21 -9.83
N ALA A 175 4.38 -2.20 -9.98
CA ALA A 175 4.42 -0.97 -9.20
C ALA A 175 4.37 -1.20 -7.66
N TYR A 176 3.87 -2.35 -7.19
CA TYR A 176 3.83 -2.70 -5.76
C TYR A 176 5.15 -3.29 -5.24
N VAL A 177 5.98 -3.85 -6.13
CA VAL A 177 7.21 -4.56 -5.74
C VAL A 177 8.16 -3.68 -4.92
N PRO A 178 8.51 -2.45 -5.34
CA PRO A 178 9.42 -1.61 -4.55
C PRO A 178 8.91 -1.32 -3.14
N GLY A 179 7.61 -1.09 -2.98
CA GLY A 179 7.02 -0.82 -1.67
C GLY A 179 7.01 -2.05 -0.76
N VAL A 180 6.78 -3.25 -1.31
CA VAL A 180 6.84 -4.50 -0.52
C VAL A 180 8.27 -4.80 -0.10
N LEU A 181 9.24 -4.61 -0.98
CA LEU A 181 10.66 -4.79 -0.65
C LEU A 181 11.12 -3.81 0.42
N LEU A 182 10.74 -2.54 0.31
CA LEU A 182 11.00 -1.52 1.33
C LEU A 182 10.38 -1.91 2.69
N ALA A 183 9.13 -2.39 2.67
CA ALA A 183 8.47 -2.82 3.89
C ALA A 183 9.19 -4.00 4.55
N LEU A 184 9.64 -4.99 3.79
CA LEU A 184 10.41 -6.12 4.31
C LEU A 184 11.78 -5.68 4.86
N GLU A 185 12.46 -4.76 4.15
CA GLU A 185 13.75 -4.20 4.60
C GLU A 185 13.62 -3.50 5.96
N ARG A 186 12.55 -2.71 6.14
CA ARG A 186 12.32 -1.92 7.34
C ARG A 186 11.54 -2.66 8.43
N LEU A 187 10.95 -3.81 8.14
CA LEU A 187 10.00 -4.52 9.01
C LEU A 187 10.52 -4.70 10.44
N LEU A 188 11.73 -5.22 10.58
CA LEU A 188 12.32 -5.52 11.90
C LEU A 188 12.82 -4.28 12.66
N SER A 189 12.88 -3.12 12.01
CA SER A 189 13.19 -1.84 12.65
C SER A 189 11.95 -1.08 13.13
N LEU A 190 10.76 -1.54 12.75
CA LEU A 190 9.52 -0.94 13.22
C LEU A 190 9.24 -1.28 14.69
N PRO A 191 8.57 -0.40 15.42
CA PRO A 191 8.14 -0.71 16.79
C PRO A 191 7.16 -1.88 16.80
N PRO A 192 7.12 -2.67 17.89
CA PRO A 192 6.08 -3.68 18.07
C PRO A 192 4.67 -3.08 18.01
N GLY A 193 3.74 -3.80 17.38
CA GLY A 193 2.37 -3.36 17.18
C GLY A 193 2.08 -2.94 15.75
N LEU A 194 0.98 -2.21 15.55
CA LEU A 194 0.49 -1.81 14.24
C LEU A 194 1.17 -0.52 13.75
N THR A 195 1.75 -0.60 12.56
CA THR A 195 2.16 0.55 11.76
C THR A 195 1.35 0.57 10.47
N VAL A 196 0.75 1.72 10.11
CA VAL A 196 -0.12 1.85 8.94
C VAL A 196 0.43 2.88 7.97
N GLY A 197 0.42 2.51 6.68
CA GLY A 197 0.80 3.38 5.57
C GLY A 197 2.26 3.26 5.17
N LEU A 198 2.50 3.19 3.86
CA LEU A 198 3.86 3.08 3.32
C LEU A 198 4.69 4.35 3.56
N ASP A 199 4.04 5.49 3.72
CA ASP A 199 4.65 6.78 4.06
C ASP A 199 5.42 6.74 5.39
N ALA A 200 4.99 5.94 6.36
CA ALA A 200 5.71 5.73 7.62
C ALA A 200 7.12 5.12 7.45
N LEU A 201 7.42 4.58 6.26
CA LEU A 201 8.72 3.97 5.96
C LEU A 201 9.65 4.90 5.15
N LEU A 202 9.19 6.09 4.79
CA LEU A 202 9.92 7.02 3.90
C LEU A 202 10.74 8.07 4.65
N ASP A 203 10.70 8.04 5.96
CA ASP A 203 11.44 8.96 6.85
C ASP A 203 12.77 8.36 7.33
#